data_b422120d01d57b17a4b1ca8fd24047cf
#
_entry.id   b422120d01d57b17a4b1ca8fd24047cf
#
_cell.length_a   1.000
_cell.length_b   1.000
_cell.length_c   1.000
_cell.angle_alpha   90.00
_cell.angle_beta   90.00
_cell.angle_gamma   90.00
#
_symmetry.space_group_name_H-M   'P 1'
#
loop_
_entity.id
_entity.type
_entity.pdbx_description
1 polymer ?
#
loop_
_entity_poly.entity_id
_entity_poly.type
_entity_poly.pdbx_seq_one_letter_code
_entity_poly.pdbx_strand_id
1 'polypeptide(L)'
;MINKNTKVAVLGAGAMGCLFGGLLAEKGLSVVLIDVWKEHVDEINSKGLKMMGHGGDRTVKIEATTDPKKLQPVDAIIIMCKATALEQALTNSKNIIGDKTMLMSFQNGIGHEEIMQNIAGKDKVLGGSTTQASSIQGPGIIQNH
;
A
#
# COMPACT_ATOMS: atom_id res chain seq x y z
N MET A 1 14.18 1.06 -13.05
CA MET A 1 13.40 0.06 -13.82
C MET A 1 12.70 -0.90 -12.88
N ILE A 2 11.44 -1.18 -13.14
CA ILE A 2 10.63 -2.08 -12.30
C ILE A 2 10.96 -3.53 -12.64
N ASN A 3 11.33 -4.32 -11.64
CA ASN A 3 11.67 -5.74 -11.77
C ASN A 3 11.35 -6.48 -10.46
N LYS A 4 11.70 -7.76 -10.39
CA LYS A 4 11.47 -8.61 -9.19
C LYS A 4 12.13 -8.09 -7.92
N ASN A 5 13.16 -7.25 -8.05
CA ASN A 5 13.87 -6.69 -6.91
C ASN A 5 13.26 -5.35 -6.45
N THR A 6 12.30 -4.82 -7.20
CA THR A 6 11.61 -3.59 -6.84
C THR A 6 10.77 -3.82 -5.58
N LYS A 7 11.01 -2.99 -4.57
CA LYS A 7 10.32 -3.07 -3.29
C LYS A 7 9.25 -1.98 -3.21
N VAL A 8 8.04 -2.39 -2.89
CA VAL A 8 6.88 -1.50 -2.82
C VAL A 8 6.24 -1.62 -1.45
N ALA A 9 6.00 -0.51 -0.80
CA ALA A 9 5.17 -0.45 0.39
C ALA A 9 3.81 0.16 0.04
N VAL A 10 2.75 -0.43 0.54
CA VAL A 10 1.40 0.12 0.40
C VAL A 10 0.99 0.66 1.76
N LEU A 11 0.84 1.96 1.87
CA LEU A 11 0.49 2.63 3.11
C LEU A 11 -1.02 2.79 3.19
N GLY A 12 -1.64 1.94 3.99
CA GLY A 12 -3.07 1.74 4.06
C GLY A 12 -3.49 0.47 3.34
N ALA A 13 -3.83 -0.58 4.10
CA ALA A 13 -4.24 -1.87 3.57
C ALA A 13 -5.75 -2.07 3.65
N GLY A 14 -6.49 -1.03 3.33
CA GLY A 14 -7.93 -1.14 3.09
C GLY A 14 -8.19 -1.90 1.79
N ALA A 15 -9.43 -1.84 1.30
CA ALA A 15 -9.82 -2.58 0.11
C ALA A 15 -8.95 -2.26 -1.11
N MET A 16 -8.71 -0.98 -1.38
CA MET A 16 -7.93 -0.55 -2.53
C MET A 16 -6.43 -0.80 -2.35
N GLY A 17 -5.91 -0.60 -1.14
CA GLY A 17 -4.51 -0.90 -0.83
C GLY A 17 -4.21 -2.38 -0.99
N CYS A 18 -5.09 -3.23 -0.50
CA CYS A 18 -4.98 -4.68 -0.69
C CYS A 18 -5.10 -5.07 -2.17
N LEU A 19 -6.00 -4.44 -2.92
CA LEU A 19 -6.15 -4.74 -4.34
C LEU A 19 -4.86 -4.43 -5.10
N PHE A 20 -4.33 -3.22 -4.95
CA PHE A 20 -3.11 -2.82 -5.65
C PHE A 20 -1.90 -3.62 -5.18
N GLY A 21 -1.75 -3.79 -3.87
CA GLY A 21 -0.65 -4.58 -3.31
C GLY A 21 -0.71 -6.03 -3.78
N GLY A 22 -1.88 -6.63 -3.75
CA GLY A 22 -2.08 -8.01 -4.21
C GLY A 22 -1.76 -8.20 -5.69
N LEU A 23 -2.24 -7.29 -6.53
CA LEU A 23 -1.96 -7.36 -7.98
C LEU A 23 -0.46 -7.22 -8.26
N LEU A 24 0.22 -6.32 -7.58
CA LEU A 24 1.66 -6.16 -7.74
C LEU A 24 2.43 -7.39 -7.24
N ALA A 25 2.02 -7.96 -6.12
CA ALA A 25 2.63 -9.17 -5.59
C ALA A 25 2.46 -10.37 -6.56
N GLU A 26 1.30 -10.49 -7.19
CA GLU A 26 1.07 -11.51 -8.22
C GLU A 26 2.02 -11.38 -9.41
N LYS A 27 2.46 -10.16 -9.70
CA LYS A 27 3.41 -9.90 -10.79
C LYS A 27 4.86 -10.12 -10.37
N GLY A 28 5.09 -10.53 -9.13
CA GLY A 28 6.41 -10.89 -8.64
C GLY A 28 7.17 -9.76 -7.95
N LEU A 29 6.56 -8.60 -7.73
CA LEU A 29 7.21 -7.54 -6.98
C LEU A 29 7.23 -7.88 -5.49
N SER A 30 8.22 -7.34 -4.77
CA SER A 30 8.31 -7.45 -3.32
C SER A 30 7.42 -6.38 -2.70
N VAL A 31 6.29 -6.77 -2.13
CA VAL A 31 5.28 -5.85 -1.60
C VAL A 31 5.06 -6.08 -0.12
N VAL A 32 4.98 -5.00 0.65
CA VAL A 32 4.56 -5.03 2.04
C VAL A 32 3.37 -4.08 2.23
N LEU A 33 2.32 -4.59 2.86
CA LEU A 33 1.15 -3.81 3.24
C LEU A 33 1.36 -3.25 4.64
N ILE A 34 1.04 -1.98 4.86
CA ILE A 34 1.17 -1.31 6.16
C ILE A 34 -0.21 -0.82 6.58
N ASP A 35 -0.69 -1.27 7.73
CA ASP A 35 -1.98 -0.86 8.27
C ASP A 35 -1.99 -0.95 9.78
N VAL A 36 -2.87 -0.22 10.43
CA VAL A 36 -3.03 -0.24 11.88
C VAL A 36 -3.96 -1.36 12.38
N TRP A 37 -4.71 -1.97 11.49
CA TRP A 37 -5.67 -3.02 11.82
C TRP A 37 -4.96 -4.36 12.01
N LYS A 38 -4.61 -4.66 13.26
CA LYS A 38 -3.80 -5.82 13.61
C LYS A 38 -4.39 -7.15 13.15
N GLU A 39 -5.69 -7.37 13.37
CA GLU A 39 -6.34 -8.62 12.97
C GLU A 39 -6.21 -8.88 11.46
N HIS A 40 -6.41 -7.84 10.67
CA HIS A 40 -6.28 -7.89 9.22
C HIS A 40 -4.84 -8.24 8.82
N VAL A 41 -3.86 -7.57 9.41
CA VAL A 41 -2.43 -7.82 9.16
C VAL A 41 -2.07 -9.26 9.55
N ASP A 42 -2.52 -9.74 10.69
CA ASP A 42 -2.22 -11.09 11.16
C ASP A 42 -2.83 -12.15 10.23
N GLU A 43 -4.06 -11.95 9.76
CA GLU A 43 -4.71 -12.86 8.80
C GLU A 43 -3.95 -12.91 7.46
N ILE A 44 -3.53 -11.74 6.95
CA ILE A 44 -2.75 -11.68 5.71
C ILE A 44 -1.43 -12.44 5.86
N ASN A 45 -0.72 -12.25 6.96
CA ASN A 45 0.56 -12.92 7.18
C ASN A 45 0.41 -14.43 7.36
N SER A 46 -0.65 -14.88 8.02
CA SER A 46 -0.83 -16.32 8.32
C SER A 46 -1.46 -17.11 7.17
N LYS A 47 -2.42 -16.52 6.44
CA LYS A 47 -3.21 -17.22 5.42
C LYS A 47 -3.03 -16.67 4.01
N GLY A 48 -2.37 -15.53 3.86
CA GLY A 48 -2.32 -14.81 2.60
C GLY A 48 -3.51 -13.87 2.45
N LEU A 49 -3.46 -13.01 1.44
CA LEU A 49 -4.54 -12.10 1.10
C LEU A 49 -5.49 -12.80 0.14
N LYS A 50 -6.74 -12.99 0.56
CA LYS A 50 -7.78 -13.57 -0.30
C LYS A 50 -8.42 -12.47 -1.14
N MET A 51 -8.32 -12.62 -2.45
CA MET A 51 -8.90 -11.71 -3.43
C MET A 51 -10.02 -12.42 -4.18
N MET A 52 -11.22 -11.89 -4.09
CA MET A 52 -12.42 -12.46 -4.71
C MET A 52 -12.91 -11.56 -5.83
N GLY A 53 -13.75 -12.09 -6.70
CA GLY A 53 -14.44 -11.32 -7.74
C GLY A 53 -13.68 -11.26 -9.05
N HIS A 54 -13.53 -10.07 -9.61
CA HIS A 54 -12.92 -9.89 -10.92
C HIS A 54 -11.50 -10.47 -10.96
N GLY A 55 -11.22 -11.29 -11.96
CA GLY A 55 -9.94 -12.00 -12.08
C GLY A 55 -9.95 -13.39 -11.44
N GLY A 56 -11.06 -13.78 -10.79
CA GLY A 56 -11.21 -15.07 -10.12
C GLY A 56 -10.77 -15.04 -8.66
N ASP A 57 -11.35 -15.93 -7.88
CA ASP A 57 -11.03 -16.05 -6.46
C ASP A 57 -9.67 -16.72 -6.30
N ARG A 58 -8.79 -16.09 -5.52
CA ARG A 58 -7.45 -16.62 -5.25
C ARG A 58 -6.87 -16.05 -3.98
N THR A 59 -5.77 -16.66 -3.53
CA THR A 59 -5.04 -16.20 -2.35
C THR A 59 -3.63 -15.82 -2.78
N VAL A 60 -3.21 -14.61 -2.41
CA VAL A 60 -1.90 -14.07 -2.75
C VAL A 60 -1.03 -14.04 -1.51
N LYS A 61 0.16 -14.61 -1.61
CA LYS A 61 1.13 -14.52 -0.52
C LYS A 61 1.76 -13.13 -0.53
N ILE A 62 1.57 -12.38 0.55
CA ILE A 62 2.06 -11.01 0.68
C ILE A 62 2.37 -10.72 2.14
N GLU A 63 3.38 -9.89 2.36
CA GLU A 63 3.76 -9.46 3.71
C GLU A 63 2.91 -8.27 4.15
N ALA A 64 2.57 -8.21 5.43
CA ALA A 64 1.88 -7.08 6.04
C ALA A 64 2.47 -6.77 7.41
N THR A 65 2.38 -5.52 7.85
CA THR A 65 2.86 -5.12 9.16
C THR A 65 2.06 -3.95 9.72
N THR A 66 1.95 -3.90 11.05
CA THR A 66 1.43 -2.74 11.77
C THR A 66 2.55 -1.77 12.17
N ASP A 67 3.80 -2.20 12.03
CA ASP A 67 4.96 -1.42 12.48
C ASP A 67 5.93 -1.14 11.32
N PRO A 68 5.78 0.00 10.63
CA PRO A 68 6.65 0.35 9.53
C PRO A 68 8.10 0.59 9.96
N LYS A 69 8.35 0.84 11.23
CA LYS A 69 9.71 1.10 11.75
C LYS A 69 10.64 -0.09 11.61
N LYS A 70 10.09 -1.28 11.46
CA LYS A 70 10.86 -2.53 11.24
C LYS A 70 11.35 -2.68 9.80
N LEU A 71 10.86 -1.86 8.89
CA LEU A 71 11.14 -2.00 7.46
C LEU A 71 12.35 -1.17 7.04
N GLN A 72 12.95 -1.56 5.91
CA GLN A 72 14.04 -0.82 5.27
C GLN A 72 13.48 0.09 4.17
N PRO A 73 14.27 1.06 3.66
CA PRO A 73 13.82 1.89 2.55
C PRO A 73 13.33 1.07 1.36
N VAL A 74 12.25 1.57 0.74
CA VAL A 74 11.63 0.93 -0.42
C VAL A 74 11.78 1.81 -1.66
N ASP A 75 11.50 1.25 -2.83
CA ASP A 75 11.60 1.97 -4.09
C ASP A 75 10.36 2.84 -4.36
N ALA A 76 9.19 2.38 -3.92
CA ALA A 76 7.95 3.11 -4.09
C ALA A 76 7.03 2.91 -2.90
N ILE A 77 6.28 3.96 -2.56
CA ILE A 77 5.21 3.91 -1.56
C ILE A 77 3.92 4.30 -2.25
N ILE A 78 2.95 3.40 -2.23
CA ILE A 78 1.60 3.69 -2.73
C ILE A 78 0.75 4.11 -1.54
N ILE A 79 0.20 5.32 -1.61
CA ILE A 79 -0.57 5.91 -0.53
C ILE A 79 -2.05 5.58 -0.73
N MET A 80 -2.60 4.78 0.18
CA MET A 80 -4.00 4.33 0.16
C MET A 80 -4.72 4.55 1.49
N CYS A 81 -4.06 5.20 2.44
CA CYS A 81 -4.68 5.55 3.71
C CYS A 81 -5.63 6.75 3.53
N LYS A 82 -6.55 6.91 4.47
CA LYS A 82 -7.47 8.04 4.45
C LYS A 82 -6.71 9.37 4.59
N ALA A 83 -7.26 10.44 4.00
CA ALA A 83 -6.67 11.78 4.04
C ALA A 83 -6.32 12.23 5.46
N THR A 84 -7.23 11.97 6.40
CA THR A 84 -7.08 12.36 7.81
C THR A 84 -5.94 11.62 8.51
N ALA A 85 -5.49 10.48 7.98
CA ALA A 85 -4.42 9.67 8.55
C ALA A 85 -3.09 9.84 7.83
N LEU A 86 -3.07 10.54 6.70
CA LEU A 86 -1.93 10.59 5.80
C LEU A 86 -0.66 11.14 6.45
N GLU A 87 -0.75 12.29 7.10
CA GLU A 87 0.42 12.94 7.70
C GLU A 87 1.04 12.07 8.78
N GLN A 88 0.23 11.52 9.66
CA GLN A 88 0.70 10.65 10.73
C GLN A 88 1.29 9.35 10.19
N ALA A 89 0.63 8.75 9.21
CA ALA A 89 1.10 7.51 8.60
C ALA A 89 2.46 7.70 7.92
N LEU A 90 2.64 8.78 7.17
CA LEU A 90 3.91 9.09 6.53
C LEU A 90 5.00 9.42 7.56
N THR A 91 4.66 10.17 8.60
CA THR A 91 5.61 10.51 9.67
C THR A 91 6.11 9.25 10.36
N ASN A 92 5.23 8.31 10.63
CA ASN A 92 5.59 7.02 11.24
C ASN A 92 6.40 6.13 10.29
N SER A 93 6.38 6.40 9.01
CA SER A 93 7.02 5.60 7.97
C SER A 93 8.21 6.29 7.31
N LYS A 94 8.75 7.34 7.92
CA LYS A 94 9.88 8.10 7.34
C LYS A 94 11.11 7.22 7.05
N ASN A 95 11.31 6.18 7.84
CA ASN A 95 12.45 5.27 7.68
C ASN A 95 12.42 4.48 6.37
N ILE A 96 11.26 4.34 5.74
CA ILE A 96 11.16 3.63 4.46
C ILE A 96 11.29 4.56 3.25
N ILE A 97 11.38 5.87 3.50
CA ILE A 97 11.60 6.88 2.45
C ILE A 97 13.11 7.11 2.32
N GLY A 98 13.71 6.51 1.30
CA GLY A 98 15.11 6.71 0.97
C GLY A 98 15.29 7.78 -0.11
N ASP A 99 16.53 7.96 -0.56
CA ASP A 99 16.87 9.01 -1.53
C ASP A 99 16.15 8.86 -2.87
N LYS A 100 15.83 7.62 -3.26
CA LYS A 100 15.20 7.31 -4.54
C LYS A 100 13.76 6.86 -4.42
N THR A 101 13.19 6.88 -3.22
CA THR A 101 11.82 6.42 -3.00
C THR A 101 10.82 7.37 -3.65
N MET A 102 9.93 6.82 -4.48
CA MET A 102 8.83 7.58 -5.07
C MET A 102 7.55 7.34 -4.29
N LEU A 103 6.80 8.40 -4.04
CA LEU A 103 5.49 8.33 -3.39
C LEU A 103 4.40 8.55 -4.44
N MET A 104 3.43 7.64 -4.48
CA MET A 104 2.31 7.71 -5.41
C MET A 104 0.99 7.72 -4.65
N SER A 105 0.12 8.67 -4.97
CA SER A 105 -1.22 8.74 -4.40
C SER A 105 -2.25 8.61 -5.50
N PHE A 106 -3.24 7.75 -5.26
CA PHE A 106 -4.40 7.57 -6.15
C PHE A 106 -5.68 8.04 -5.48
N GLN A 107 -5.56 8.79 -4.40
CA GLN A 107 -6.71 9.30 -3.66
C GLN A 107 -7.19 10.63 -4.24
N ASN A 108 -8.50 10.78 -4.25
CA ASN A 108 -9.13 12.05 -4.61
C ASN A 108 -9.09 12.96 -3.38
N GLY A 109 -8.40 14.09 -3.50
CA GLY A 109 -8.35 15.03 -2.40
C GLY A 109 -7.33 16.14 -2.64
N ILE A 110 -7.73 17.35 -2.28
CA ILE A 110 -6.85 18.53 -2.32
C ILE A 110 -5.94 18.49 -1.10
N GLY A 111 -4.66 18.73 -1.29
CA GLY A 111 -3.70 18.86 -0.20
C GLY A 111 -2.87 17.61 0.08
N HIS A 112 -3.23 16.45 -0.45
CA HIS A 112 -2.45 15.21 -0.25
C HIS A 112 -1.04 15.34 -0.81
N GLU A 113 -0.92 15.86 -2.02
CA GLU A 113 0.37 16.02 -2.66
C GLU A 113 1.28 16.97 -1.89
N GLU A 114 0.72 18.03 -1.34
CA GLU A 114 1.47 18.98 -0.53
C GLU A 114 2.04 18.32 0.73
N ILE A 115 1.23 17.54 1.45
CA ILE A 115 1.69 16.79 2.63
C ILE A 115 2.82 15.84 2.25
N MET A 116 2.66 15.10 1.16
CA MET A 116 3.67 14.17 0.67
C MET A 116 4.95 14.90 0.27
N GLN A 117 4.84 16.02 -0.43
CA GLN A 117 5.98 16.85 -0.85
C GLN A 117 6.73 17.43 0.35
N ASN A 118 6.02 17.85 1.38
CA ASN A 118 6.64 18.40 2.59
C ASN A 118 7.45 17.36 3.36
N ILE A 119 7.03 16.08 3.29
CA ILE A 119 7.70 15.00 4.01
C ILE A 119 8.81 14.37 3.17
N ALA A 120 8.57 14.13 1.89
CA ALA A 120 9.49 13.37 1.03
C ALA A 120 10.28 14.20 0.04
N GLY A 121 9.83 15.42 -0.27
CA GLY A 121 10.43 16.27 -1.30
C GLY A 121 9.59 16.29 -2.58
N LYS A 122 9.61 17.43 -3.28
CA LYS A 122 8.75 17.67 -4.46
C LYS A 122 9.01 16.70 -5.61
N ASP A 123 10.26 16.33 -5.81
CA ASP A 123 10.66 15.49 -6.95
C ASP A 123 10.30 14.02 -6.77
N LYS A 124 9.77 13.65 -5.61
CA LYS A 124 9.48 12.26 -5.26
C LYS A 124 7.99 11.91 -5.24
N VAL A 125 7.13 12.85 -5.59
CA VAL A 125 5.68 12.68 -5.44
C VAL A 125 4.99 12.65 -6.79
N LEU A 126 4.16 11.61 -7.01
CA LEU A 126 3.31 11.47 -8.18
C LEU A 126 1.85 11.33 -7.73
N GLY A 127 0.97 12.00 -8.46
CA GLY A 127 -0.46 11.86 -8.26
C GLY A 127 -1.09 11.08 -9.42
N GLY A 128 -2.21 10.43 -9.16
CA GLY A 128 -2.93 9.69 -10.17
C GLY A 128 -4.38 9.46 -9.74
N SER A 129 -5.12 8.77 -10.60
CA SER A 129 -6.49 8.37 -10.30
C SER A 129 -6.72 6.93 -10.73
N THR A 130 -7.75 6.31 -10.16
CA THR A 130 -8.12 4.93 -10.50
C THR A 130 -9.62 4.82 -10.64
N THR A 131 -10.05 3.93 -11.54
CA THR A 131 -11.46 3.55 -11.69
C THR A 131 -11.75 2.19 -11.06
N GLN A 132 -10.75 1.57 -10.44
CA GLN A 132 -10.95 0.28 -9.77
C GLN A 132 -11.82 0.44 -8.53
N ALA A 133 -12.55 -0.60 -8.21
CA ALA A 133 -13.39 -0.64 -7.01
C ALA A 133 -13.18 -1.97 -6.28
N SER A 134 -13.08 -1.88 -4.98
CA SER A 134 -12.87 -3.04 -4.12
C SER A 134 -13.54 -2.80 -2.77
N SER A 135 -13.91 -3.88 -2.08
CA SER A 135 -14.50 -3.80 -0.75
C SER A 135 -13.87 -4.85 0.17
N ILE A 136 -13.80 -4.52 1.47
CA ILE A 136 -13.36 -5.46 2.51
C ILE A 136 -14.53 -6.40 2.81
N GLN A 137 -14.25 -7.71 2.78
CA GLN A 137 -15.22 -8.75 3.13
C GLN A 137 -14.97 -9.29 4.55
N GLY A 138 -13.80 -9.06 5.10
CA GLY A 138 -13.36 -9.50 6.41
C GLY A 138 -11.85 -9.35 6.52
N PRO A 139 -11.27 -9.67 7.69
CA PRO A 139 -9.81 -9.62 7.85
C PRO A 139 -9.12 -10.49 6.81
N GLY A 140 -8.22 -9.90 6.02
CA GLY A 140 -7.47 -10.60 4.98
C GLY A 140 -8.25 -10.97 3.73
N ILE A 141 -9.47 -10.45 3.56
CA ILE A 141 -10.36 -10.82 2.43
C ILE A 141 -10.91 -9.56 1.76
N ILE A 142 -10.68 -9.43 0.47
CA ILE A 142 -11.26 -8.34 -0.33
C ILE A 142 -12.01 -8.89 -1.54
N GLN A 143 -12.92 -8.08 -2.06
CA GLN A 143 -13.60 -8.36 -3.31
C GLN A 143 -13.32 -7.24 -4.30
N ASN A 144 -12.81 -7.64 -5.47
CA ASN A 144 -12.58 -6.74 -6.59
C ASN A 144 -13.85 -6.68 -7.43
N HIS A 145 -14.42 -5.51 -7.57
CA HIS A 145 -15.62 -5.25 -8.37
C HIS A 145 -15.28 -4.84 -9.81
#